data_77230611c2c69805b08aa9b45bed7d59
#
_entry.id   77230611c2c69805b08aa9b45bed7d59
#
_cell.length_a   1.000
_cell.length_b   1.000
_cell.length_c   1.000
_cell.angle_alpha   90.00
_cell.angle_beta   90.00
_cell.angle_gamma   90.00
#
_symmetry.space_group_name_H-M   'P 1'
#
loop_
_entity.id
_entity.type
_entity.pdbx_description
1 polymer ?
#
loop_
_entity_poly.entity_id
_entity_poly.type
_entity_poly.pdbx_seq_one_letter_code
_entity_poly.pdbx_strand_id
1 'polypeptide(L)'
;KIHLNKSIVNNQMFTRTQQLIGPEGLARLQSARVILFGVGGVGGWCAEALVRSGIQHLTIVDFDVVDRTNINRQVVATSANIGLPKVEEMRKRLLSINPDADIVAVNQRFTAETSLHFQLSTFNYIIDAIDSVKDKAELILAATQTDARFFSSMGAARKLDAGKIRVSEFRKVEGCPLARALRQRFKQMQRFPERKFTCVWSPEIIAESGTMAHIVGSFGMRLAGEVIAACIDE
;
A
#
# COMPACT_ATOMS: atom_id res chain seq x y z
N LYS A 1 11.92 14.39 32.86
CA LYS A 1 12.61 15.14 31.76
C LYS A 1 12.61 14.41 30.42
N ILE A 2 12.55 13.05 30.39
CA ILE A 2 12.62 12.25 29.14
C ILE A 2 11.25 12.25 28.38
N HIS A 3 10.12 12.33 29.08
CA HIS A 3 8.79 12.37 28.44
C HIS A 3 8.44 13.69 27.74
N LEU A 4 8.92 14.83 28.28
CA LEU A 4 8.68 16.14 27.64
C LEU A 4 9.46 16.29 26.32
N ASN A 5 10.64 15.69 26.21
CA ASN A 5 11.43 15.73 24.98
C ASN A 5 10.84 14.90 23.82
N LYS A 6 10.16 13.78 24.11
CA LYS A 6 9.55 12.94 23.05
C LYS A 6 8.38 13.65 22.35
N SER A 7 7.49 14.30 23.09
CA SER A 7 6.35 15.03 22.49
C SER A 7 6.79 16.27 21.69
N ILE A 8 7.88 16.92 22.09
CA ILE A 8 8.42 18.09 21.38
C ILE A 8 9.11 17.65 20.07
N VAL A 9 9.85 16.55 20.10
CA VAL A 9 10.54 16.01 18.90
C VAL A 9 9.48 15.51 17.88
N ASN A 10 8.41 14.90 18.33
CA ASN A 10 7.34 14.43 17.46
C ASN A 10 6.55 15.56 16.79
N ASN A 11 6.34 16.68 17.51
CA ASN A 11 5.71 17.86 16.92
C ASN A 11 6.56 18.50 15.81
N GLN A 12 7.87 18.28 15.79
CA GLN A 12 8.77 18.81 14.76
C GLN A 12 8.84 17.92 13.50
N MET A 13 8.62 16.61 13.63
CA MET A 13 8.72 15.66 12.52
C MET A 13 7.80 16.03 11.35
N PHE A 14 6.57 16.44 11.63
CA PHE A 14 5.57 16.75 10.62
C PHE A 14 5.39 18.25 10.35
N THR A 15 6.30 19.11 10.82
CA THR A 15 6.19 20.57 10.66
C THR A 15 6.00 20.96 9.18
N ARG A 16 6.76 20.38 8.27
CA ARG A 16 6.64 20.69 6.84
C ARG A 16 5.35 20.16 6.22
N THR A 17 4.90 18.99 6.65
CA THR A 17 3.59 18.43 6.26
C THR A 17 2.48 19.36 6.73
N GLN A 18 2.51 19.75 8.01
CA GLN A 18 1.50 20.67 8.59
C GLN A 18 1.49 22.05 7.93
N GLN A 19 2.65 22.58 7.55
CA GLN A 19 2.73 23.84 6.79
C GLN A 19 2.04 23.76 5.44
N LEU A 20 2.07 22.59 4.79
CA LEU A 20 1.47 22.37 3.48
C LEU A 20 -0.03 22.13 3.53
N ILE A 21 -0.51 21.29 4.48
CA ILE A 21 -1.90 20.82 4.53
C ILE A 21 -2.70 21.36 5.71
N GLY A 22 -2.09 22.23 6.53
CA GLY A 22 -2.68 22.79 7.73
C GLY A 22 -2.76 21.80 8.91
N PRO A 23 -3.07 22.29 10.12
CA PRO A 23 -3.18 21.46 11.32
C PRO A 23 -4.32 20.44 11.22
N GLU A 24 -5.44 20.81 10.62
CA GLU A 24 -6.60 19.92 10.43
C GLU A 24 -6.30 18.78 9.48
N GLY A 25 -5.64 19.06 8.35
CA GLY A 25 -5.19 18.03 7.40
C GLY A 25 -4.23 17.05 8.06
N LEU A 26 -3.28 17.52 8.86
CA LEU A 26 -2.38 16.65 9.61
C LEU A 26 -3.14 15.80 10.65
N ALA A 27 -4.10 16.38 11.37
CA ALA A 27 -4.91 15.65 12.35
C ALA A 27 -5.72 14.52 11.67
N ARG A 28 -6.29 14.77 10.47
CA ARG A 28 -6.97 13.74 9.67
C ARG A 28 -6.03 12.59 9.29
N LEU A 29 -4.82 12.90 8.81
CA LEU A 29 -3.81 11.87 8.52
C LEU A 29 -3.46 11.03 9.75
N GLN A 30 -3.27 11.68 10.90
CA GLN A 30 -2.89 11.01 12.14
C GLN A 30 -4.00 10.12 12.72
N SER A 31 -5.26 10.47 12.51
CA SER A 31 -6.42 9.69 12.98
C SER A 31 -6.85 8.59 12.00
N ALA A 32 -6.40 8.64 10.75
CA ALA A 32 -6.79 7.68 9.71
C ALA A 32 -6.29 6.27 10.02
N ARG A 33 -7.19 5.29 9.97
CA ARG A 33 -6.90 3.86 10.13
C ARG A 33 -6.73 3.21 8.76
N VAL A 34 -5.50 2.79 8.45
CA VAL A 34 -5.13 2.26 7.14
C VAL A 34 -4.74 0.79 7.26
N ILE A 35 -5.19 -0.05 6.33
CA ILE A 35 -4.68 -1.41 6.14
C ILE A 35 -4.09 -1.56 4.74
N LEU A 36 -2.88 -2.10 4.66
CA LEU A 36 -2.12 -2.31 3.43
C LEU A 36 -1.80 -3.79 3.25
N PHE A 37 -2.26 -4.36 2.16
CA PHE A 37 -1.99 -5.74 1.77
C PHE A 37 -0.87 -5.82 0.74
N GLY A 38 0.18 -6.59 1.09
CA GLY A 38 1.41 -6.72 0.32
C GLY A 38 2.45 -5.65 0.66
N VAL A 39 3.57 -6.04 1.28
CA VAL A 39 4.71 -5.14 1.58
C VAL A 39 5.93 -5.44 0.69
N GLY A 40 5.66 -5.86 -0.54
CA GLY A 40 6.66 -6.05 -1.57
C GLY A 40 7.18 -4.75 -2.18
N GLY A 41 7.48 -4.78 -3.49
CA GLY A 41 8.06 -3.65 -4.21
C GLY A 41 7.21 -2.37 -4.20
N VAL A 42 5.90 -2.48 -4.38
CA VAL A 42 4.99 -1.32 -4.37
C VAL A 42 4.58 -0.99 -2.93
N GLY A 43 4.08 -1.98 -2.19
CA GLY A 43 3.50 -1.73 -0.87
C GLY A 43 4.51 -1.27 0.17
N GLY A 44 5.77 -1.74 0.13
CA GLY A 44 6.82 -1.26 1.03
C GLY A 44 7.09 0.23 0.88
N TRP A 45 7.23 0.74 -0.34
CA TRP A 45 7.38 2.18 -0.60
C TRP A 45 6.12 2.98 -0.26
N CYS A 46 4.93 2.39 -0.49
CA CYS A 46 3.67 3.00 -0.07
C CYS A 46 3.60 3.16 1.45
N ALA A 47 3.88 2.10 2.22
CA ALA A 47 3.88 2.13 3.68
C ALA A 47 4.84 3.18 4.24
N GLU A 48 6.07 3.26 3.70
CA GLU A 48 7.05 4.25 4.12
C GLU A 48 6.58 5.68 3.82
N ALA A 49 6.02 5.93 2.63
CA ALA A 49 5.49 7.24 2.27
C ALA A 49 4.34 7.68 3.17
N LEU A 50 3.42 6.77 3.51
CA LEU A 50 2.30 7.04 4.41
C LEU A 50 2.77 7.47 5.81
N VAL A 51 3.68 6.68 6.42
CA VAL A 51 4.20 6.98 7.77
C VAL A 51 5.00 8.30 7.77
N ARG A 52 5.82 8.56 6.74
CA ARG A 52 6.55 9.82 6.60
C ARG A 52 5.64 11.03 6.41
N SER A 53 4.46 10.84 5.88
CA SER A 53 3.46 11.91 5.65
C SER A 53 2.58 12.18 6.86
N GLY A 54 2.54 11.29 7.86
CA GLY A 54 1.79 11.53 9.10
C GLY A 54 0.76 10.46 9.45
N ILE A 55 0.57 9.40 8.63
CA ILE A 55 -0.28 8.27 9.03
C ILE A 55 0.33 7.60 10.26
N GLN A 56 -0.48 7.50 11.34
CA GLN A 56 -0.06 6.90 12.61
C GLN A 56 -0.60 5.49 12.83
N HIS A 57 -1.77 5.15 12.29
CA HIS A 57 -2.39 3.84 12.48
C HIS A 57 -2.37 3.05 11.18
N LEU A 58 -1.37 2.18 11.04
CA LEU A 58 -1.14 1.38 9.83
C LEU A 58 -1.01 -0.11 10.17
N THR A 59 -1.94 -0.90 9.64
CA THR A 59 -1.82 -2.36 9.61
C THR A 59 -1.18 -2.79 8.28
N ILE A 60 -0.11 -3.55 8.32
CA ILE A 60 0.56 -4.12 7.15
C ILE A 60 0.41 -5.64 7.14
N VAL A 61 0.04 -6.19 6.00
CA VAL A 61 -0.29 -7.61 5.81
C VAL A 61 0.56 -8.18 4.69
N ASP A 62 1.33 -9.20 4.98
CA ASP A 62 2.10 -9.99 4.02
C ASP A 62 2.47 -11.32 4.68
N PHE A 63 2.66 -12.40 3.93
CA PHE A 63 3.01 -13.71 4.46
C PHE A 63 4.40 -14.19 4.02
N ASP A 64 5.07 -13.41 3.16
CA ASP A 64 6.37 -13.76 2.60
C ASP A 64 7.52 -13.46 3.57
N VAL A 65 8.64 -14.13 3.30
CA VAL A 65 9.94 -13.76 3.86
C VAL A 65 10.75 -12.94 2.85
N VAL A 66 11.74 -12.22 3.35
CA VAL A 66 12.69 -11.50 2.49
C VAL A 66 13.54 -12.48 1.72
N ASP A 67 13.58 -12.34 0.40
CA ASP A 67 14.42 -13.11 -0.50
C ASP A 67 15.54 -12.24 -1.12
N ARG A 68 16.68 -12.85 -1.45
CA ARG A 68 17.81 -12.14 -2.07
C ARG A 68 17.41 -11.41 -3.36
N THR A 69 16.51 -11.98 -4.15
CA THR A 69 16.00 -11.39 -5.40
C THR A 69 15.09 -10.19 -5.17
N ASN A 70 14.69 -9.91 -3.94
CA ASN A 70 13.86 -8.75 -3.59
C ASN A 70 14.70 -7.46 -3.43
N ILE A 71 16.01 -7.58 -3.15
CA ILE A 71 16.90 -6.46 -2.80
C ILE A 71 16.91 -5.38 -3.88
N ASN A 72 16.79 -5.76 -5.14
CA ASN A 72 16.84 -4.82 -6.26
C ASN A 72 15.70 -3.80 -6.29
N ARG A 73 14.58 -4.05 -5.53
CA ARG A 73 13.38 -3.22 -5.66
C ARG A 73 12.49 -3.07 -4.41
N GLN A 74 12.62 -3.94 -3.41
CA GLN A 74 11.81 -3.88 -2.19
C GLN A 74 12.57 -3.12 -1.10
N VAL A 75 12.02 -2.02 -0.61
CA VAL A 75 12.68 -1.15 0.39
C VAL A 75 12.98 -1.86 1.70
N VAL A 76 12.21 -2.90 2.03
CA VAL A 76 12.40 -3.72 3.23
C VAL A 76 13.58 -4.68 3.09
N ALA A 77 13.93 -5.09 1.87
CA ALA A 77 14.90 -6.14 1.63
C ALA A 77 16.34 -5.62 1.62
N THR A 78 17.18 -6.20 2.46
CA THR A 78 18.63 -5.97 2.54
C THR A 78 19.37 -7.29 2.62
N SER A 79 20.69 -7.28 2.45
CA SER A 79 21.51 -8.49 2.62
C SER A 79 21.48 -9.04 4.07
N ALA A 80 21.15 -8.19 5.05
CA ALA A 80 21.16 -8.53 6.46
C ALA A 80 19.89 -9.21 6.97
N ASN A 81 18.77 -9.13 6.22
CA ASN A 81 17.47 -9.64 6.69
C ASN A 81 16.84 -10.70 5.78
N ILE A 82 17.64 -11.34 4.91
CA ILE A 82 17.20 -12.46 4.08
C ILE A 82 16.65 -13.60 4.97
N GLY A 83 15.47 -14.12 4.63
CA GLY A 83 14.79 -15.19 5.37
C GLY A 83 13.90 -14.71 6.51
N LEU A 84 13.93 -13.41 6.87
CA LEU A 84 13.05 -12.88 7.91
C LEU A 84 11.67 -12.48 7.33
N PRO A 85 10.58 -12.55 8.12
CA PRO A 85 9.25 -12.15 7.68
C PRO A 85 9.21 -10.69 7.22
N LYS A 86 8.70 -10.42 6.01
CA LYS A 86 8.65 -9.07 5.43
C LYS A 86 7.91 -8.06 6.32
N VAL A 87 6.77 -8.46 6.90
CA VAL A 87 5.97 -7.56 7.76
C VAL A 87 6.72 -7.13 9.01
N GLU A 88 7.48 -8.04 9.64
CA GLU A 88 8.24 -7.69 10.85
C GLU A 88 9.39 -6.75 10.53
N GLU A 89 10.10 -6.99 9.45
CA GLU A 89 11.19 -6.11 9.00
C GLU A 89 10.66 -4.74 8.56
N MET A 90 9.52 -4.70 7.89
CA MET A 90 8.87 -3.45 7.51
C MET A 90 8.37 -2.69 8.74
N ARG A 91 7.78 -3.36 9.72
CA ARG A 91 7.37 -2.76 10.99
C ARG A 91 8.55 -2.12 11.71
N LYS A 92 9.69 -2.82 11.86
CA LYS A 92 10.92 -2.27 12.45
C LYS A 92 11.38 -1.00 11.72
N ARG A 93 11.36 -1.04 10.38
CA ARG A 93 11.73 0.10 9.55
C ARG A 93 10.79 1.28 9.76
N LEU A 94 9.49 1.07 9.75
CA LEU A 94 8.50 2.13 9.94
C LEU A 94 8.59 2.76 11.33
N LEU A 95 8.78 1.95 12.37
CA LEU A 95 9.00 2.45 13.75
C LEU A 95 10.34 3.17 13.92
N SER A 96 11.35 2.88 13.10
CA SER A 96 12.58 3.69 13.07
C SER A 96 12.39 5.07 12.46
N ILE A 97 11.34 5.25 11.63
CA ILE A 97 10.95 6.53 11.04
C ILE A 97 10.06 7.31 12.01
N ASN A 98 9.00 6.68 12.51
CA ASN A 98 8.09 7.26 13.48
C ASN A 98 7.89 6.29 14.66
N PRO A 99 8.62 6.47 15.76
CA PRO A 99 8.56 5.57 16.92
C PRO A 99 7.21 5.55 17.64
N ASP A 100 6.39 6.58 17.45
CA ASP A 100 5.09 6.72 18.12
C ASP A 100 3.92 6.24 17.22
N ALA A 101 4.21 5.77 16.02
CA ALA A 101 3.19 5.20 15.14
C ALA A 101 2.74 3.82 15.68
N ASP A 102 1.45 3.58 15.57
CA ASP A 102 0.82 2.28 15.84
C ASP A 102 0.89 1.43 14.56
N ILE A 103 1.94 0.62 14.46
CA ILE A 103 2.18 -0.25 13.31
C ILE A 103 1.89 -1.69 13.68
N VAL A 104 0.82 -2.24 13.14
CA VAL A 104 0.44 -3.66 13.32
C VAL A 104 0.96 -4.47 12.14
N ALA A 105 1.82 -5.47 12.42
CA ALA A 105 2.33 -6.42 11.43
C ALA A 105 1.51 -7.71 11.49
N VAL A 106 0.91 -8.11 10.36
CA VAL A 106 0.11 -9.33 10.26
C VAL A 106 0.76 -10.27 9.24
N ASN A 107 1.46 -11.29 9.76
CA ASN A 107 2.09 -12.33 8.94
C ASN A 107 1.03 -13.37 8.54
N GLN A 108 0.18 -13.01 7.58
CA GLN A 108 -0.91 -13.88 7.12
C GLN A 108 -1.24 -13.57 5.67
N ARG A 109 -1.57 -14.61 4.90
CA ARG A 109 -2.08 -14.48 3.55
C ARG A 109 -3.56 -14.10 3.56
N PHE A 110 -3.93 -13.12 2.73
CA PHE A 110 -5.34 -12.82 2.47
C PHE A 110 -5.89 -13.84 1.46
N THR A 111 -6.93 -14.55 1.86
CA THR A 111 -7.70 -15.49 1.02
C THR A 111 -9.19 -15.34 1.33
N ALA A 112 -10.04 -16.02 0.58
CA ALA A 112 -11.48 -16.03 0.88
C ALA A 112 -11.76 -16.55 2.30
N GLU A 113 -11.02 -17.58 2.74
CA GLU A 113 -11.19 -18.21 4.05
C GLU A 113 -10.70 -17.33 5.21
N THR A 114 -9.64 -16.52 4.98
CA THR A 114 -9.06 -15.65 6.01
C THR A 114 -9.64 -14.24 6.02
N SER A 115 -10.46 -13.89 5.04
CA SER A 115 -10.94 -12.50 4.81
C SER A 115 -11.59 -11.88 6.05
N LEU A 116 -12.38 -12.64 6.81
CA LEU A 116 -13.07 -12.16 8.00
C LEU A 116 -12.13 -11.80 9.17
N HIS A 117 -10.93 -12.40 9.23
CA HIS A 117 -9.95 -12.10 10.26
C HIS A 117 -9.46 -10.66 10.22
N PHE A 118 -9.48 -10.04 9.05
CA PHE A 118 -8.96 -8.69 8.83
C PHE A 118 -9.93 -7.57 9.21
N GLN A 119 -11.21 -7.88 9.48
CA GLN A 119 -12.23 -6.91 9.92
C GLN A 119 -12.19 -5.61 9.09
N LEU A 120 -12.21 -5.74 7.76
CA LEU A 120 -11.97 -4.65 6.81
C LEU A 120 -12.85 -3.41 7.04
N SER A 121 -14.06 -3.57 7.58
CA SER A 121 -14.99 -2.48 7.89
C SER A 121 -14.53 -1.56 9.03
N THR A 122 -13.48 -1.93 9.79
CA THR A 122 -12.93 -1.10 10.87
C THR A 122 -11.89 -0.08 10.39
N PHE A 123 -11.50 -0.12 9.12
CA PHE A 123 -10.52 0.77 8.51
C PHE A 123 -11.21 1.87 7.70
N ASN A 124 -10.58 3.04 7.64
CA ASN A 124 -10.99 4.13 6.76
C ASN A 124 -10.50 3.90 5.33
N TYR A 125 -9.28 3.34 5.20
CA TYR A 125 -8.60 3.14 3.93
C TYR A 125 -8.05 1.73 3.81
N ILE A 126 -8.33 1.08 2.70
CA ILE A 126 -7.79 -0.23 2.34
C ILE A 126 -6.92 -0.08 1.12
N ILE A 127 -5.69 -0.58 1.18
CA ILE A 127 -4.70 -0.50 0.11
C ILE A 127 -4.31 -1.90 -0.32
N ASP A 128 -4.36 -2.14 -1.62
CA ASP A 128 -4.01 -3.41 -2.23
C ASP A 128 -2.76 -3.27 -3.12
N ALA A 129 -1.67 -3.91 -2.70
CA ALA A 129 -0.43 -4.05 -3.45
C ALA A 129 -0.06 -5.54 -3.67
N ILE A 130 -1.05 -6.43 -3.64
CA ILE A 130 -0.88 -7.87 -3.92
C ILE A 130 -0.67 -8.08 -5.43
N ASP A 131 0.20 -8.99 -5.81
CA ASP A 131 0.47 -9.37 -7.21
C ASP A 131 -0.26 -10.65 -7.65
N SER A 132 -0.65 -11.54 -6.72
CA SER A 132 -1.43 -12.75 -6.99
C SER A 132 -2.83 -12.41 -7.48
N VAL A 133 -3.17 -12.78 -8.72
CA VAL A 133 -4.51 -12.55 -9.28
C VAL A 133 -5.61 -13.16 -8.43
N LYS A 134 -5.37 -14.35 -7.87
CA LYS A 134 -6.36 -15.07 -7.03
C LYS A 134 -6.68 -14.27 -5.77
N ASP A 135 -5.65 -13.94 -4.99
CA ASP A 135 -5.83 -13.29 -3.69
C ASP A 135 -6.28 -11.84 -3.84
N LYS A 136 -5.73 -11.14 -4.83
CA LYS A 136 -6.12 -9.77 -5.21
C LYS A 136 -7.61 -9.70 -5.60
N ALA A 137 -8.11 -10.68 -6.36
CA ALA A 137 -9.53 -10.69 -6.72
C ALA A 137 -10.43 -10.84 -5.49
N GLU A 138 -10.09 -11.72 -4.55
CA GLU A 138 -10.84 -11.89 -3.31
C GLU A 138 -10.77 -10.62 -2.44
N LEU A 139 -9.60 -9.99 -2.32
CA LEU A 139 -9.46 -8.73 -1.58
C LEU A 139 -10.30 -7.61 -2.19
N ILE A 140 -10.26 -7.44 -3.52
CA ILE A 140 -11.08 -6.44 -4.22
C ILE A 140 -12.57 -6.65 -3.95
N LEU A 141 -13.04 -7.90 -4.02
CA LEU A 141 -14.44 -8.22 -3.74
C LEU A 141 -14.80 -7.88 -2.29
N ALA A 142 -13.98 -8.28 -1.32
CA ALA A 142 -14.23 -8.01 0.09
C ALA A 142 -14.14 -6.50 0.43
N ALA A 143 -13.11 -5.81 -0.06
CA ALA A 143 -12.91 -4.39 0.21
C ALA A 143 -14.04 -3.52 -0.37
N THR A 144 -14.56 -3.85 -1.56
CA THR A 144 -15.64 -3.09 -2.18
C THR A 144 -17.00 -3.30 -1.53
N GLN A 145 -17.15 -4.24 -0.61
CA GLN A 145 -18.33 -4.45 0.23
C GLN A 145 -18.32 -3.59 1.52
N THR A 146 -17.19 -2.97 1.85
CA THR A 146 -17.07 -2.11 3.04
C THR A 146 -17.24 -0.64 2.68
N ASP A 147 -17.41 0.24 3.66
CA ASP A 147 -17.44 1.71 3.45
C ASP A 147 -16.05 2.32 3.34
N ALA A 148 -14.98 1.58 3.61
CA ALA A 148 -13.62 2.04 3.47
C ALA A 148 -13.32 2.49 2.04
N ARG A 149 -12.53 3.55 1.87
CA ARG A 149 -12.00 3.96 0.56
C ARG A 149 -10.93 2.95 0.12
N PHE A 150 -11.08 2.41 -1.07
CA PHE A 150 -10.23 1.34 -1.56
C PHE A 150 -9.36 1.77 -2.74
N PHE A 151 -8.05 1.50 -2.62
CA PHE A 151 -7.01 1.83 -3.60
C PHE A 151 -6.21 0.57 -3.96
N SER A 152 -5.97 0.35 -5.24
CA SER A 152 -5.28 -0.85 -5.71
C SER A 152 -4.15 -0.51 -6.69
N SER A 153 -2.98 -1.08 -6.48
CA SER A 153 -1.91 -1.06 -7.48
C SER A 153 -2.14 -2.15 -8.51
N MET A 154 -2.10 -1.80 -9.78
CA MET A 154 -2.01 -2.79 -10.85
C MET A 154 -0.56 -3.25 -11.05
N GLY A 155 -0.29 -4.07 -12.07
CA GLY A 155 1.04 -4.64 -12.31
C GLY A 155 2.12 -3.58 -12.57
N ALA A 156 3.19 -3.60 -11.77
CA ALA A 156 4.34 -2.70 -11.87
C ALA A 156 5.56 -3.33 -12.58
N ALA A 157 5.50 -4.60 -12.97
CA ALA A 157 6.56 -5.26 -13.74
C ALA A 157 6.51 -4.88 -15.23
N ARG A 158 7.64 -5.10 -15.94
CA ARG A 158 7.79 -4.86 -17.39
C ARG A 158 7.54 -3.40 -17.78
N LYS A 159 8.16 -2.49 -17.02
CA LYS A 159 8.06 -1.04 -17.20
C LYS A 159 9.40 -0.38 -16.94
N LEU A 160 9.69 0.69 -17.67
CA LEU A 160 10.90 1.51 -17.54
C LEU A 160 10.60 2.98 -17.32
N ASP A 161 9.44 3.46 -17.77
CA ASP A 161 9.08 4.87 -17.73
C ASP A 161 8.04 5.14 -16.62
N ALA A 162 8.50 5.72 -15.51
CA ALA A 162 7.65 6.13 -14.41
C ALA A 162 6.67 7.27 -14.81
N GLY A 163 7.00 8.07 -15.83
CA GLY A 163 6.13 9.14 -16.34
C GLY A 163 4.84 8.63 -16.99
N LYS A 164 4.77 7.33 -17.32
CA LYS A 164 3.56 6.70 -17.86
C LYS A 164 2.62 6.17 -16.78
N ILE A 165 2.94 6.34 -15.50
CA ILE A 165 2.05 5.92 -14.40
C ILE A 165 0.81 6.82 -14.39
N ARG A 166 -0.36 6.21 -14.29
CA ARG A 166 -1.67 6.84 -14.32
C ARG A 166 -2.50 6.41 -13.12
N VAL A 167 -3.51 7.21 -12.83
CA VAL A 167 -4.55 6.91 -11.84
C VAL A 167 -5.90 6.97 -12.52
N SER A 168 -6.72 5.97 -12.31
CA SER A 168 -8.10 5.95 -12.79
C SER A 168 -8.94 4.92 -12.02
N GLU A 169 -10.23 4.97 -12.23
CA GLU A 169 -11.14 3.90 -11.82
C GLU A 169 -10.80 2.60 -12.58
N PHE A 170 -10.97 1.44 -11.91
CA PHE A 170 -10.56 0.13 -12.41
C PHE A 170 -11.09 -0.21 -13.82
N ARG A 171 -12.32 0.18 -14.16
CA ARG A 171 -12.90 -0.08 -15.48
C ARG A 171 -12.19 0.68 -16.62
N LYS A 172 -11.53 1.80 -16.27
CA LYS A 172 -10.77 2.64 -17.22
C LYS A 172 -9.31 2.21 -17.37
N VAL A 173 -8.87 1.19 -16.63
CA VAL A 173 -7.49 0.66 -16.76
C VAL A 173 -7.35 -0.06 -18.09
N GLU A 174 -6.41 0.39 -18.93
CA GLU A 174 -6.15 -0.16 -20.27
C GLU A 174 -4.72 -0.68 -20.39
N GLY A 175 -4.51 -1.65 -21.27
CA GLY A 175 -3.17 -2.19 -21.57
C GLY A 175 -2.50 -2.98 -20.43
N CYS A 176 -3.08 -3.08 -19.23
CA CYS A 176 -2.49 -3.78 -18.10
C CYS A 176 -2.86 -5.28 -18.07
N PRO A 177 -1.89 -6.20 -18.14
CA PRO A 177 -2.15 -7.65 -18.10
C PRO A 177 -2.82 -8.10 -16.80
N LEU A 178 -2.40 -7.55 -15.64
CA LEU A 178 -3.00 -7.88 -14.35
C LEU A 178 -4.48 -7.48 -14.29
N ALA A 179 -4.82 -6.27 -14.74
CA ALA A 179 -6.20 -5.82 -14.79
C ALA A 179 -7.07 -6.68 -15.75
N ARG A 180 -6.47 -7.14 -16.87
CA ARG A 180 -7.14 -8.08 -17.80
C ARG A 180 -7.41 -9.41 -17.10
N ALA A 181 -6.43 -9.96 -16.41
CA ALA A 181 -6.56 -11.23 -15.67
C ALA A 181 -7.60 -11.13 -14.55
N LEU A 182 -7.64 -10.01 -13.81
CA LEU A 182 -8.67 -9.74 -12.80
C LEU A 182 -10.08 -9.70 -13.39
N ARG A 183 -10.28 -8.99 -14.52
CA ARG A 183 -11.60 -8.95 -15.20
C ARG A 183 -12.04 -10.34 -15.64
N GLN A 184 -11.09 -11.16 -16.15
CA GLN A 184 -11.38 -12.56 -16.53
C GLN A 184 -11.71 -13.40 -15.29
N ARG A 185 -10.97 -13.21 -14.20
CA ARG A 185 -11.22 -13.91 -12.91
C ARG A 185 -12.59 -13.60 -12.36
N PHE A 186 -13.02 -12.33 -12.32
CA PHE A 186 -14.35 -11.93 -11.88
C PHE A 186 -15.46 -12.57 -12.73
N LYS A 187 -15.28 -12.64 -14.05
CA LYS A 187 -16.23 -13.34 -14.95
C LYS A 187 -16.32 -14.82 -14.62
N GLN A 188 -15.19 -15.49 -14.40
CA GLN A 188 -15.16 -16.93 -14.05
C GLN A 188 -15.84 -17.21 -12.70
N MET A 189 -15.67 -16.31 -11.74
CA MET A 189 -16.28 -16.43 -10.42
C MET A 189 -17.74 -16.00 -10.39
N GLN A 190 -18.23 -15.35 -11.44
CA GLN A 190 -19.54 -14.67 -11.50
C GLN A 190 -19.76 -13.70 -10.32
N ARG A 191 -18.66 -13.11 -9.82
CA ARG A 191 -18.65 -12.13 -8.73
C ARG A 191 -17.91 -10.89 -9.19
N PHE A 192 -18.45 -9.71 -8.92
CA PHE A 192 -17.90 -8.44 -9.38
C PHE A 192 -17.75 -7.46 -8.23
N PRO A 193 -16.78 -6.52 -8.30
CA PRO A 193 -16.67 -5.43 -7.33
C PRO A 193 -17.98 -4.65 -7.22
N GLU A 194 -18.47 -4.44 -6.00
CA GLU A 194 -19.76 -3.77 -5.75
C GLU A 194 -19.67 -2.26 -5.95
N ARG A 195 -18.46 -1.68 -5.71
CA ARG A 195 -18.21 -0.25 -5.86
C ARG A 195 -17.02 0.02 -6.78
N LYS A 196 -16.99 1.23 -7.34
CA LYS A 196 -15.82 1.75 -8.07
C LYS A 196 -14.68 1.95 -7.10
N PHE A 197 -13.45 1.73 -7.58
CA PHE A 197 -12.24 1.95 -6.80
C PHE A 197 -11.11 2.50 -7.66
N THR A 198 -10.18 3.17 -7.01
CA THR A 198 -9.04 3.83 -7.65
C THR A 198 -7.89 2.87 -7.86
N CYS A 199 -7.31 2.90 -9.07
CA CYS A 199 -6.14 2.11 -9.44
C CYS A 199 -4.97 3.00 -9.82
N VAL A 200 -3.78 2.63 -9.35
CA VAL A 200 -2.50 3.10 -9.88
C VAL A 200 -2.01 2.07 -10.89
N TRP A 201 -1.72 2.49 -12.13
CA TRP A 201 -1.39 1.61 -13.24
C TRP A 201 -0.53 2.29 -14.30
N SER A 202 0.01 1.54 -15.25
CA SER A 202 0.69 2.09 -16.43
C SER A 202 0.35 1.23 -17.65
N PRO A 203 0.10 1.85 -18.81
CA PRO A 203 -0.15 1.13 -20.06
C PRO A 203 1.11 0.51 -20.65
N GLU A 204 2.30 0.90 -20.18
CA GLU A 204 3.56 0.42 -20.71
C GLU A 204 3.75 -1.08 -20.46
N ILE A 205 4.17 -1.79 -21.50
CA ILE A 205 4.60 -3.20 -21.44
C ILE A 205 5.80 -3.35 -22.34
N ILE A 206 6.96 -3.65 -21.76
CA ILE A 206 8.14 -4.06 -22.51
C ILE A 206 8.20 -5.58 -22.67
N ALA A 207 8.95 -6.06 -23.68
CA ALA A 207 9.04 -7.49 -23.98
C ALA A 207 9.71 -8.28 -22.86
N GLU A 208 10.77 -7.71 -22.30
CA GLU A 208 11.59 -8.34 -21.26
C GLU A 208 10.82 -8.43 -19.93
N SER A 209 11.06 -9.53 -19.22
CA SER A 209 10.54 -9.71 -17.87
C SER A 209 11.46 -9.03 -16.85
N GLY A 210 10.88 -8.52 -15.78
CA GLY A 210 11.65 -7.91 -14.69
C GLY A 210 10.99 -6.65 -14.15
N THR A 211 11.66 -6.04 -13.17
CA THR A 211 11.21 -4.80 -12.54
C THR A 211 12.38 -4.10 -11.84
N MET A 212 12.28 -2.80 -11.66
CA MET A 212 13.31 -1.93 -11.08
C MET A 212 12.73 -1.08 -9.96
N ALA A 213 13.60 -0.70 -9.00
CA ALA A 213 13.21 0.04 -7.81
C ALA A 213 12.47 1.35 -8.11
N HIS A 214 12.95 2.13 -9.08
CA HIS A 214 12.32 3.42 -9.43
C HIS A 214 10.88 3.27 -9.94
N ILE A 215 10.55 2.17 -10.62
CA ILE A 215 9.19 1.92 -11.10
C ILE A 215 8.28 1.54 -9.93
N VAL A 216 8.64 0.49 -9.18
CA VAL A 216 7.78 0.05 -8.05
C VAL A 216 7.69 1.11 -6.96
N GLY A 217 8.78 1.87 -6.74
CA GLY A 217 8.79 3.01 -5.83
C GLY A 217 7.83 4.11 -6.29
N SER A 218 7.84 4.48 -7.57
CA SER A 218 6.91 5.47 -8.12
C SER A 218 5.44 5.01 -8.04
N PHE A 219 5.16 3.73 -8.25
CA PHE A 219 3.83 3.17 -8.01
C PHE A 219 3.43 3.29 -6.53
N GLY A 220 4.34 2.94 -5.61
CA GLY A 220 4.11 3.03 -4.16
C GLY A 220 3.88 4.47 -3.69
N MET A 221 4.72 5.40 -4.13
CA MET A 221 4.58 6.84 -3.84
C MET A 221 3.27 7.40 -4.40
N ARG A 222 2.90 7.03 -5.64
CA ARG A 222 1.64 7.45 -6.23
C ARG A 222 0.44 6.89 -5.47
N LEU A 223 0.49 5.62 -5.08
CA LEU A 223 -0.57 4.97 -4.31
C LEU A 223 -0.77 5.64 -2.93
N ALA A 224 0.33 5.93 -2.23
CA ALA A 224 0.31 6.69 -0.98
C ALA A 224 -0.28 8.10 -1.19
N GLY A 225 0.09 8.78 -2.28
CA GLY A 225 -0.43 10.10 -2.62
C GLY A 225 -1.95 10.14 -2.80
N GLU A 226 -2.53 9.10 -3.43
CA GLU A 226 -4.00 8.99 -3.57
C GLU A 226 -4.70 8.82 -2.21
N VAL A 227 -4.10 8.05 -1.29
CA VAL A 227 -4.64 7.87 0.07
C VAL A 227 -4.53 9.17 0.87
N ILE A 228 -3.37 9.85 0.82
CA ILE A 228 -3.12 11.12 1.51
C ILE A 228 -4.10 12.19 1.02
N ALA A 229 -4.26 12.34 -0.30
CA ALA A 229 -5.23 13.27 -0.88
C ALA A 229 -6.64 12.95 -0.38
N ALA A 230 -7.02 11.68 -0.38
CA ALA A 230 -8.31 11.25 0.13
C ALA A 230 -8.55 11.59 1.61
N CYS A 231 -7.50 11.53 2.45
CA CYS A 231 -7.59 11.92 3.86
C CYS A 231 -7.75 13.45 4.05
N ILE A 232 -7.13 14.24 3.16
CA ILE A 232 -7.12 15.70 3.27
C ILE A 232 -8.45 16.29 2.79
N ASP A 233 -9.07 15.67 1.78
CA ASP A 233 -10.30 16.16 1.14
C ASP A 233 -11.58 15.85 1.94
N GLU A 234 -11.49 15.11 3.05
CA GLU A 234 -12.58 14.88 4.03
C GLU A 234 -12.75 16.07 4.97
#